data_537fbc63e59434018d7bab99a8656335
#
_entry.id   537fbc63e59434018d7bab99a8656335
#
_cell.length_a   1.000
_cell.length_b   1.000
_cell.length_c   1.000
_cell.angle_alpha   90.00
_cell.angle_beta   90.00
_cell.angle_gamma   90.00
#
_symmetry.space_group_name_H-M   'P 1'
#
loop_
_entity.id
_entity.type
_entity.pdbx_description
1 polymer ?
#
loop_
_entity_poly.entity_id
_entity_poly.type
_entity_poly.pdbx_seq_one_letter_code
_entity_poly.pdbx_strand_id
1 'polypeptide(L)'
;MKRSISFRPTLLALVLATTFPVAHAAVPKDMLVIGKAADPQTLDPAVTIDNNDWTVTYPSYQRLVQYKTDGDKGSTAVEGDLASSWKASDDQKEWTFTLKDNAKFADGTPVTAEAVKLSFERLLKIGQGSAEAFPKDLKIDTPDEHTVKFTLSQPFAPFLYTLANDGASIINPAVLKEHAADDARGFLAQNTAGSGPFMLKSWQKGQQLVLVPNPHYSGNKPNFKRVSVKIIGESASRRLQLSRGDIDIADALPVDQLNALKQENKVNVAEYPSLRVTYLYLNNSKAPLNQVDLRRAISWSTDYQGMVNGILSGNGKQMRGPIPEGMWGYDATAMQYNHDETKAKAEWDKVTSKPTSLTFLYSDNDPNWEPIALATQSSLNKLGINVKLEKLANATMRDRVGKGDYDIAIGNWSPDFADPYMFMNYWFESDKKGLPGNRSFYENSEVDKLLRNALATTDQTQRTRDYQQAQKIVIDDAAYVYLFQKNYQLAMNKEVKGFVFNPMLEQVFNINTMSK
;
A
#
# COMPACT_ATOMS: atom_id res chain seq x y z
N MET A 1 -64.08 -74.30 5.11
CA MET A 1 -62.70 -73.66 5.09
C MET A 1 -62.85 -72.19 5.39
N LYS A 2 -62.57 -71.77 6.61
CA LYS A 2 -62.61 -70.37 7.03
C LYS A 2 -61.15 -69.84 7.06
N ARG A 3 -60.76 -68.89 6.23
CA ARG A 3 -59.48 -68.15 6.28
C ARG A 3 -59.64 -66.96 7.20
N SER A 4 -58.85 -66.95 8.29
CA SER A 4 -58.69 -65.85 9.18
C SER A 4 -57.66 -64.86 8.66
N ILE A 5 -58.02 -63.60 8.48
CA ILE A 5 -57.13 -62.50 8.12
C ILE A 5 -56.64 -61.84 9.42
N SER A 6 -55.35 -61.93 9.72
CA SER A 6 -54.73 -61.27 10.87
C SER A 6 -54.26 -59.89 10.48
N PHE A 7 -54.81 -58.85 11.09
CA PHE A 7 -54.34 -57.44 11.02
C PHE A 7 -53.15 -57.26 11.97
N ARG A 8 -52.01 -56.87 11.42
CA ARG A 8 -50.86 -56.42 12.22
C ARG A 8 -50.92 -54.89 12.25
N PRO A 9 -50.84 -54.21 13.41
CA PRO A 9 -50.74 -52.78 13.51
C PRO A 9 -49.29 -52.36 13.24
N THR A 10 -49.09 -51.56 12.17
CA THR A 10 -47.82 -50.90 11.87
C THR A 10 -47.67 -49.70 12.79
N LEU A 11 -46.73 -49.74 13.73
CA LEU A 11 -46.36 -48.59 14.57
C LEU A 11 -45.62 -47.57 13.68
N LEU A 12 -46.27 -46.43 13.43
CA LEU A 12 -45.67 -45.29 12.77
C LEU A 12 -44.85 -44.51 13.81
N ALA A 13 -43.51 -44.68 13.83
CA ALA A 13 -42.62 -43.92 14.69
C ALA A 13 -42.46 -42.50 14.10
N LEU A 14 -43.09 -41.51 14.74
CA LEU A 14 -42.96 -40.09 14.42
C LEU A 14 -41.59 -39.61 14.95
N VAL A 15 -40.58 -39.48 14.06
CA VAL A 15 -39.31 -38.86 14.42
C VAL A 15 -39.52 -37.35 14.48
N LEU A 16 -39.65 -36.80 15.69
CA LEU A 16 -39.56 -35.37 15.91
C LEU A 16 -38.09 -34.95 15.69
N ALA A 17 -37.79 -34.39 14.52
CA ALA A 17 -36.54 -33.68 14.27
C ALA A 17 -36.55 -32.39 15.11
N THR A 18 -35.96 -32.41 16.30
CA THR A 18 -35.67 -31.22 17.07
C THR A 18 -34.55 -30.46 16.36
N THR A 19 -34.89 -29.46 15.58
CA THR A 19 -33.93 -28.48 15.08
C THR A 19 -33.46 -27.65 16.27
N PHE A 20 -32.33 -28.04 16.86
CA PHE A 20 -31.62 -27.15 17.78
C PHE A 20 -31.17 -25.95 16.99
N PRO A 21 -31.53 -24.71 17.34
CA PRO A 21 -30.90 -23.54 16.78
C PRO A 21 -29.42 -23.63 17.13
N VAL A 22 -28.56 -23.75 16.13
CA VAL A 22 -27.11 -23.59 16.33
C VAL A 22 -26.94 -22.14 16.73
N ALA A 23 -26.84 -21.89 18.03
CA ALA A 23 -26.48 -20.59 18.54
C ALA A 23 -25.06 -20.29 18.04
N HIS A 24 -24.92 -19.44 17.03
CA HIS A 24 -23.65 -18.91 16.61
C HIS A 24 -23.14 -18.05 17.78
N ALA A 25 -22.12 -18.53 18.47
CA ALA A 25 -21.46 -17.76 19.50
C ALA A 25 -20.72 -16.60 18.82
N ALA A 26 -21.09 -15.36 19.15
CA ALA A 26 -20.37 -14.18 18.71
C ALA A 26 -18.89 -14.28 19.10
N VAL A 27 -18.01 -13.65 18.33
CA VAL A 27 -16.57 -13.63 18.62
C VAL A 27 -16.33 -13.07 20.03
N PRO A 28 -15.55 -13.76 20.90
CA PRO A 28 -15.26 -13.27 22.25
C PRO A 28 -14.63 -11.88 22.26
N LYS A 29 -14.88 -11.09 23.30
CA LYS A 29 -14.38 -9.70 23.40
C LYS A 29 -12.86 -9.57 23.46
N ASP A 30 -12.17 -10.59 23.98
CA ASP A 30 -10.71 -10.64 24.04
C ASP A 30 -10.08 -11.28 22.79
N MET A 31 -10.86 -11.46 21.72
CA MET A 31 -10.43 -12.00 20.44
C MET A 31 -10.85 -11.09 19.28
N LEU A 32 -9.95 -10.84 18.34
CA LEU A 32 -10.24 -10.17 17.07
C LEU A 32 -10.19 -11.20 15.93
N VAL A 33 -11.18 -11.17 15.05
CA VAL A 33 -11.22 -12.05 13.86
C VAL A 33 -11.30 -11.20 12.60
N ILE A 34 -10.27 -11.31 11.75
CA ILE A 34 -10.13 -10.58 10.49
C ILE A 34 -10.34 -11.56 9.34
N GLY A 35 -11.28 -11.27 8.44
CA GLY A 35 -11.48 -12.03 7.20
C GLY A 35 -10.70 -11.42 6.04
N LYS A 36 -9.77 -12.18 5.45
CA LYS A 36 -8.96 -11.78 4.30
C LYS A 36 -9.21 -12.69 3.10
N ALA A 37 -8.91 -12.20 1.90
CA ALA A 37 -9.17 -12.94 0.66
C ALA A 37 -8.15 -14.06 0.41
N ALA A 38 -6.91 -13.87 0.84
CA ALA A 38 -5.79 -14.77 0.56
C ALA A 38 -4.82 -14.83 1.74
N ASP A 39 -4.04 -15.92 1.79
CA ASP A 39 -2.88 -16.02 2.68
C ASP A 39 -1.82 -14.95 2.35
N PRO A 40 -0.98 -14.58 3.34
CA PRO A 40 0.30 -13.95 3.05
C PRO A 40 1.14 -14.81 2.10
N GLN A 41 1.90 -14.19 1.23
CA GLN A 41 2.84 -14.89 0.36
C GLN A 41 4.09 -15.33 1.16
N THR A 42 4.54 -14.46 2.06
CA THR A 42 5.68 -14.68 2.94
C THR A 42 5.54 -13.87 4.21
N LEU A 43 6.18 -14.32 5.30
CA LEU A 43 6.32 -13.54 6.54
C LEU A 43 7.75 -13.02 6.74
N ASP A 44 8.61 -13.15 5.72
CA ASP A 44 9.96 -12.60 5.73
C ASP A 44 9.94 -11.10 5.37
N PRO A 45 10.18 -10.18 6.33
CA PRO A 45 10.09 -8.75 6.08
C PRO A 45 11.12 -8.23 5.06
N ALA A 46 12.22 -8.97 4.84
CA ALA A 46 13.21 -8.59 3.82
C ALA A 46 12.78 -8.93 2.38
N VAL A 47 11.70 -9.68 2.21
CA VAL A 47 11.23 -10.18 0.90
C VAL A 47 9.86 -9.63 0.54
N THR A 48 8.97 -9.47 1.55
CA THR A 48 7.59 -9.02 1.29
C THR A 48 7.52 -7.58 0.79
N ILE A 49 6.61 -7.36 -0.17
CA ILE A 49 6.21 -6.04 -0.68
C ILE A 49 4.67 -5.87 -0.69
N ASP A 50 3.95 -6.81 -0.06
CA ASP A 50 2.50 -6.88 -0.13
C ASP A 50 1.87 -6.47 1.21
N ASN A 51 0.96 -5.50 1.18
CA ASN A 51 0.21 -5.05 2.36
C ASN A 51 -0.57 -6.19 3.02
N ASN A 52 -0.93 -7.25 2.28
CA ASN A 52 -1.57 -8.43 2.85
C ASN A 52 -0.62 -9.19 3.79
N ASP A 53 0.66 -9.31 3.43
CA ASP A 53 1.71 -9.90 4.27
C ASP A 53 1.93 -9.05 5.53
N TRP A 54 1.95 -7.71 5.35
CA TRP A 54 2.19 -6.74 6.43
C TRP A 54 1.10 -6.75 7.51
N THR A 55 -0.09 -7.27 7.22
CA THR A 55 -1.12 -7.52 8.24
C THR A 55 -0.58 -8.40 9.40
N VAL A 56 0.38 -9.27 9.11
CA VAL A 56 1.01 -10.19 10.07
C VAL A 56 2.39 -9.71 10.48
N THR A 57 3.23 -9.30 9.53
CA THR A 57 4.61 -8.92 9.81
C THR A 57 4.68 -7.61 10.59
N TYR A 58 3.92 -6.59 10.21
CA TYR A 58 4.00 -5.27 10.84
C TYR A 58 3.74 -5.29 12.35
N PRO A 59 2.71 -5.98 12.90
CA PRO A 59 2.53 -6.12 14.33
C PRO A 59 3.48 -7.13 15.00
N SER A 60 4.24 -7.94 14.24
CA SER A 60 5.16 -8.94 14.79
C SER A 60 6.58 -8.42 14.97
N TYR A 61 6.93 -7.36 14.27
CA TYR A 61 8.27 -6.75 14.32
C TYR A 61 8.20 -5.30 14.77
N GLN A 62 9.29 -4.81 15.34
CA GLN A 62 9.56 -3.39 15.53
C GLN A 62 10.65 -2.92 14.56
N ARG A 63 10.69 -1.63 14.31
CA ARG A 63 11.64 -0.91 13.46
C ARG A 63 12.30 0.20 14.27
N LEU A 64 13.29 0.88 13.74
CA LEU A 64 13.87 2.04 14.43
C LEU A 64 12.83 3.14 14.64
N VAL A 65 12.02 3.40 13.62
CA VAL A 65 10.91 4.35 13.67
C VAL A 65 9.63 3.73 13.13
N GLN A 66 8.49 4.29 13.49
CA GLN A 66 7.16 3.90 13.00
C GLN A 66 6.38 5.14 12.55
N TYR A 67 5.29 4.93 11.79
CA TYR A 67 4.39 6.03 11.45
C TYR A 67 3.61 6.48 12.67
N LYS A 68 3.56 7.81 12.84
CA LYS A 68 2.89 8.45 13.98
C LYS A 68 1.37 8.35 13.84
N THR A 69 0.72 8.18 14.99
CA THR A 69 -0.72 8.33 15.13
C THR A 69 -1.02 9.63 15.87
N ASP A 70 -1.88 10.47 15.31
CA ASP A 70 -2.31 11.73 15.92
C ASP A 70 -3.81 11.64 16.24
N GLY A 71 -4.11 11.30 17.50
CA GLY A 71 -5.47 11.01 17.95
C GLY A 71 -6.08 9.79 17.25
N ASP A 72 -7.10 10.01 16.43
CA ASP A 72 -7.82 9.01 15.63
C ASP A 72 -7.36 8.94 14.17
N LYS A 73 -6.26 9.61 13.82
CA LYS A 73 -5.72 9.70 12.46
C LYS A 73 -4.29 9.21 12.38
N GLY A 74 -4.02 8.36 11.41
CA GLY A 74 -2.67 8.01 11.00
C GLY A 74 -2.02 9.16 10.24
N SER A 75 -0.71 9.30 10.40
CA SER A 75 0.08 10.38 9.81
C SER A 75 1.20 9.80 8.93
N THR A 76 1.66 10.58 7.96
CA THR A 76 2.88 10.30 7.20
C THR A 76 4.16 10.68 7.95
N ALA A 77 4.05 11.38 9.10
CA ALA A 77 5.18 11.65 9.99
C ALA A 77 5.63 10.38 10.72
N VAL A 78 6.88 10.35 11.16
CA VAL A 78 7.44 9.23 11.91
C VAL A 78 7.76 9.62 13.33
N GLU A 79 7.75 8.61 14.22
CA GLU A 79 8.16 8.70 15.62
C GLU A 79 9.04 7.50 15.99
N GLY A 80 9.73 7.55 17.13
CA GLY A 80 10.60 6.46 17.56
C GLY A 80 9.84 5.21 17.98
N ASP A 81 10.17 4.05 17.35
CA ASP A 81 9.74 2.72 17.76
C ASP A 81 10.81 2.08 18.67
N LEU A 82 11.85 1.46 18.13
CA LEU A 82 13.01 1.01 18.90
C LEU A 82 14.00 2.16 19.22
N ALA A 83 14.06 3.18 18.37
CA ALA A 83 14.89 4.35 18.64
C ALA A 83 14.23 5.29 19.66
N SER A 84 15.01 5.75 20.63
CA SER A 84 14.62 6.82 21.56
C SER A 84 14.92 8.20 20.99
N SER A 85 15.95 8.30 20.14
CA SER A 85 16.37 9.54 19.46
C SER A 85 17.20 9.23 18.22
N TRP A 86 17.33 10.22 17.34
CA TRP A 86 18.23 10.16 16.18
C TRP A 86 18.69 11.54 15.76
N LYS A 87 19.77 11.57 14.99
CA LYS A 87 20.30 12.76 14.36
C LYS A 87 20.91 12.42 13.00
N ALA A 88 20.82 13.35 12.05
CA ALA A 88 21.56 13.31 10.79
C ALA A 88 22.78 14.24 10.87
N SER A 89 23.81 13.96 10.08
CA SER A 89 24.88 14.92 9.80
C SER A 89 24.39 16.06 8.89
N ASP A 90 25.10 17.18 8.87
CA ASP A 90 24.71 18.35 8.04
C ASP A 90 24.67 18.02 6.54
N ASP A 91 25.52 17.10 6.09
CA ASP A 91 25.55 16.63 4.70
C ASP A 91 24.59 15.47 4.39
N GLN A 92 23.74 15.08 5.36
CA GLN A 92 22.73 14.02 5.25
C GLN A 92 23.28 12.63 4.89
N LYS A 93 24.57 12.38 5.10
CA LYS A 93 25.22 11.10 4.79
C LYS A 93 25.36 10.19 6.01
N GLU A 94 25.33 10.74 7.21
CA GLU A 94 25.43 9.96 8.44
C GLU A 94 24.17 10.13 9.29
N TRP A 95 23.61 9.01 9.71
CA TRP A 95 22.44 8.95 10.58
C TRP A 95 22.76 8.12 11.81
N THR A 96 22.66 8.71 13.00
CA THR A 96 22.93 8.03 14.26
C THR A 96 21.64 7.89 15.05
N PHE A 97 21.32 6.66 15.46
CA PHE A 97 20.14 6.31 16.26
C PHE A 97 20.58 5.79 17.63
N THR A 98 19.89 6.22 18.69
CA THR A 98 20.03 5.65 20.03
C THR A 98 18.82 4.76 20.31
N LEU A 99 19.04 3.51 20.70
CA LEU A 99 17.99 2.54 21.00
C LEU A 99 17.43 2.75 22.42
N LYS A 100 16.20 2.26 22.64
CA LYS A 100 15.58 2.10 23.96
C LYS A 100 16.21 0.92 24.69
N ASP A 101 16.45 1.03 25.99
CA ASP A 101 17.15 0.01 26.78
C ASP A 101 16.30 -1.23 27.13
N ASN A 102 14.98 -1.14 27.01
CA ASN A 102 14.03 -2.13 27.52
C ASN A 102 13.39 -3.01 26.45
N ALA A 103 13.77 -2.84 25.17
CA ALA A 103 13.19 -3.61 24.07
C ALA A 103 13.71 -5.07 24.08
N LYS A 104 12.79 -6.03 23.91
CA LYS A 104 13.10 -7.47 23.89
C LYS A 104 12.38 -8.19 22.76
N PHE A 105 13.07 -9.16 22.20
CA PHE A 105 12.44 -10.13 21.27
C PHE A 105 11.42 -11.03 21.99
N ALA A 106 10.64 -11.77 21.22
CA ALA A 106 9.60 -12.66 21.75
C ALA A 106 10.14 -13.81 22.62
N ASP A 107 11.41 -14.16 22.49
CA ASP A 107 12.13 -15.12 23.35
C ASP A 107 12.69 -14.50 24.63
N GLY A 108 12.54 -13.20 24.83
CA GLY A 108 13.03 -12.44 25.99
C GLY A 108 14.47 -11.92 25.87
N THR A 109 15.18 -12.20 24.78
CA THR A 109 16.51 -11.65 24.53
C THR A 109 16.44 -10.15 24.21
N PRO A 110 17.45 -9.33 24.59
CA PRO A 110 17.42 -7.89 24.36
C PRO A 110 17.57 -7.56 22.87
N VAL A 111 16.94 -6.46 22.45
CA VAL A 111 17.18 -5.86 21.12
C VAL A 111 18.38 -4.93 21.22
N THR A 112 19.45 -5.23 20.49
CA THR A 112 20.71 -4.49 20.50
C THR A 112 21.01 -3.85 19.15
N ALA A 113 21.98 -2.95 19.10
CA ALA A 113 22.48 -2.34 17.86
C ALA A 113 22.99 -3.40 16.87
N GLU A 114 23.59 -4.49 17.35
CA GLU A 114 24.02 -5.61 16.52
C GLU A 114 22.85 -6.32 15.83
N ALA A 115 21.69 -6.44 16.51
CA ALA A 115 20.49 -6.98 15.88
C ALA A 115 20.01 -6.11 14.72
N VAL A 116 20.09 -4.79 14.85
CA VAL A 116 19.77 -3.85 13.77
C VAL A 116 20.73 -4.06 12.59
N LYS A 117 22.05 -4.08 12.86
CA LYS A 117 23.08 -4.28 11.84
C LYS A 117 22.84 -5.58 11.05
N LEU A 118 22.71 -6.71 11.74
CA LEU A 118 22.49 -8.02 11.10
C LEU A 118 21.20 -8.06 10.25
N SER A 119 20.14 -7.41 10.71
CA SER A 119 18.88 -7.34 9.95
C SER A 119 19.04 -6.57 8.65
N PHE A 120 19.72 -5.40 8.68
CA PHE A 120 19.96 -4.61 7.47
C PHE A 120 21.01 -5.24 6.55
N GLU A 121 22.08 -5.83 7.07
CA GLU A 121 23.06 -6.56 6.25
C GLU A 121 22.38 -7.72 5.51
N ARG A 122 21.47 -8.45 6.18
CA ARG A 122 20.66 -9.49 5.56
C ARG A 122 19.73 -8.91 4.48
N LEU A 123 19.00 -7.83 4.77
CA LEU A 123 18.12 -7.16 3.82
C LEU A 123 18.87 -6.79 2.54
N LEU A 124 20.02 -6.11 2.68
CA LEU A 124 20.86 -5.69 1.55
C LEU A 124 21.46 -6.87 0.78
N LYS A 125 21.88 -7.93 1.49
CA LYS A 125 22.38 -9.17 0.89
C LYS A 125 21.31 -9.88 0.04
N ILE A 126 20.06 -9.94 0.52
CA ILE A 126 18.93 -10.50 -0.22
C ILE A 126 18.65 -9.64 -1.45
N GLY A 127 18.68 -8.31 -1.31
CA GLY A 127 18.61 -7.36 -2.42
C GLY A 127 17.31 -7.41 -3.24
N GLN A 128 16.20 -7.83 -2.64
CA GLN A 128 14.89 -7.99 -3.28
C GLN A 128 13.80 -7.26 -2.48
N GLY A 129 12.67 -7.01 -3.12
CA GLY A 129 11.49 -6.47 -2.45
C GLY A 129 11.79 -5.18 -1.70
N SER A 130 11.61 -5.18 -0.40
CA SER A 130 11.80 -4.02 0.47
C SER A 130 13.23 -3.43 0.46
N ALA A 131 14.24 -4.19 0.01
CA ALA A 131 15.61 -3.68 -0.11
C ALA A 131 15.74 -2.56 -1.14
N GLU A 132 14.80 -2.47 -2.11
CA GLU A 132 14.80 -1.43 -3.14
C GLU A 132 14.60 -0.02 -2.58
N ALA A 133 14.02 0.10 -1.38
CA ALA A 133 13.84 1.37 -0.68
C ALA A 133 15.12 1.91 -0.04
N PHE A 134 16.21 1.12 0.00
CA PHE A 134 17.45 1.46 0.69
C PHE A 134 18.65 1.61 -0.27
N PRO A 135 19.60 2.53 0.01
CA PRO A 135 20.84 2.60 -0.74
C PRO A 135 21.62 1.27 -0.65
N LYS A 136 22.06 0.74 -1.81
CA LYS A 136 22.72 -0.57 -1.89
C LYS A 136 24.09 -0.63 -1.20
N ASP A 137 24.72 0.53 -1.04
CA ASP A 137 26.05 0.72 -0.43
C ASP A 137 25.98 1.25 1.00
N LEU A 138 24.80 1.14 1.63
CA LEU A 138 24.57 1.52 3.02
C LEU A 138 25.52 0.77 3.96
N LYS A 139 26.29 1.52 4.77
CA LYS A 139 27.15 0.95 5.80
C LYS A 139 26.51 1.11 7.17
N ILE A 140 26.67 0.08 8.01
CA ILE A 140 26.08 0.05 9.35
C ILE A 140 27.17 -0.24 10.37
N ASP A 141 27.38 0.69 11.30
CA ASP A 141 28.30 0.57 12.42
C ASP A 141 27.53 0.56 13.74
N THR A 142 28.04 -0.19 14.70
CA THR A 142 27.46 -0.33 16.04
C THR A 142 28.55 -0.01 17.10
N PRO A 143 28.77 1.29 17.39
CA PRO A 143 29.80 1.71 18.33
C PRO A 143 29.67 1.14 19.74
N ASP A 144 28.42 0.88 20.15
CA ASP A 144 28.03 0.23 21.39
C ASP A 144 26.70 -0.52 21.26
N GLU A 145 26.20 -1.14 22.34
CA GLU A 145 24.98 -1.96 22.32
C GLU A 145 23.69 -1.19 21.98
N HIS A 146 23.69 0.15 22.15
CA HIS A 146 22.51 1.00 21.98
C HIS A 146 22.67 2.05 20.88
N THR A 147 23.82 2.13 20.21
CA THR A 147 24.06 3.11 19.15
C THR A 147 24.21 2.43 17.80
N VAL A 148 23.41 2.87 16.84
CA VAL A 148 23.50 2.43 15.43
C VAL A 148 23.81 3.64 14.57
N LYS A 149 24.84 3.54 13.73
CA LYS A 149 25.23 4.56 12.77
C LYS A 149 25.11 4.02 11.35
N PHE A 150 24.31 4.69 10.53
CA PHE A 150 24.22 4.44 9.09
C PHE A 150 25.05 5.48 8.34
N THR A 151 25.80 5.02 7.33
CA THR A 151 26.58 5.90 6.44
C THR A 151 26.17 5.64 5.00
N LEU A 152 25.75 6.70 4.32
CA LEU A 152 25.31 6.73 2.93
C LEU A 152 26.41 7.36 2.05
N SER A 153 26.60 6.86 0.82
CA SER A 153 27.54 7.45 -0.14
C SER A 153 27.09 8.81 -0.68
N GLN A 154 25.78 9.01 -0.76
CA GLN A 154 25.15 10.25 -1.25
C GLN A 154 24.11 10.75 -0.25
N PRO A 155 23.85 12.07 -0.19
CA PRO A 155 22.75 12.61 0.59
C PRO A 155 21.41 11.98 0.18
N PHE A 156 20.65 11.53 1.18
CA PHE A 156 19.32 10.96 0.93
C PHE A 156 18.39 11.31 2.08
N ALA A 157 17.83 12.51 2.06
CA ALA A 157 16.92 13.01 3.11
C ALA A 157 15.70 12.11 3.39
N PRO A 158 15.14 11.33 2.41
CA PRO A 158 14.08 10.37 2.68
C PRO A 158 14.47 9.19 3.58
N PHE A 159 15.75 8.96 3.86
CA PHE A 159 16.25 7.79 4.59
C PHE A 159 15.48 7.52 5.91
N LEU A 160 15.16 8.57 6.66
CA LEU A 160 14.39 8.42 7.90
C LEU A 160 13.02 7.72 7.66
N TYR A 161 12.34 8.05 6.58
CA TYR A 161 11.02 7.49 6.26
C TYR A 161 11.11 6.05 5.75
N THR A 162 12.23 5.69 5.10
CA THR A 162 12.44 4.29 4.66
C THR A 162 12.53 3.34 5.85
N LEU A 163 13.00 3.83 7.01
CA LEU A 163 13.12 3.05 8.25
C LEU A 163 11.79 2.71 8.93
N ALA A 164 10.67 3.28 8.46
CA ALA A 164 9.32 2.90 8.88
C ALA A 164 8.68 1.82 7.97
N ASN A 165 9.34 1.47 6.85
CA ASN A 165 8.90 0.41 5.94
C ASN A 165 9.04 -0.97 6.62
N ASP A 166 8.22 -1.95 6.21
CA ASP A 166 8.26 -3.31 6.79
C ASP A 166 9.63 -3.98 6.61
N GLY A 167 10.35 -3.69 5.50
CA GLY A 167 11.70 -4.18 5.26
C GLY A 167 12.75 -3.75 6.29
N ALA A 168 12.51 -2.65 7.03
CA ALA A 168 13.36 -2.20 8.12
C ALA A 168 13.09 -2.93 9.46
N SER A 169 12.31 -4.00 9.45
CA SER A 169 11.99 -4.83 10.62
C SER A 169 13.24 -5.48 11.22
N ILE A 170 13.36 -5.41 12.55
CA ILE A 170 14.51 -5.97 13.26
C ILE A 170 14.23 -7.40 13.66
N ILE A 171 15.11 -8.30 13.23
CA ILE A 171 14.99 -9.76 13.36
C ILE A 171 15.90 -10.23 14.49
N ASN A 172 15.42 -11.22 15.26
CA ASN A 172 16.21 -11.85 16.34
C ASN A 172 17.50 -12.50 15.77
N PRO A 173 18.69 -12.08 16.22
CA PRO A 173 19.98 -12.63 15.78
C PRO A 173 20.12 -14.14 16.01
N ALA A 174 19.49 -14.68 17.07
CA ALA A 174 19.53 -16.10 17.35
C ALA A 174 18.91 -16.93 16.21
N VAL A 175 17.77 -16.46 15.66
CA VAL A 175 17.10 -17.09 14.50
C VAL A 175 17.94 -16.96 13.24
N LEU A 176 18.56 -15.81 12.99
CA LEU A 176 19.45 -15.62 11.84
C LEU A 176 20.68 -16.55 11.91
N LYS A 177 21.21 -16.77 13.11
CA LYS A 177 22.34 -17.69 13.34
C LYS A 177 21.91 -19.16 13.17
N GLU A 178 20.79 -19.56 13.74
CA GLU A 178 20.26 -20.92 13.69
C GLU A 178 19.95 -21.36 12.24
N HIS A 179 19.44 -20.44 11.43
CA HIS A 179 19.03 -20.69 10.05
C HIS A 179 19.96 -20.00 9.02
N ALA A 180 21.25 -19.88 9.33
CA ALA A 180 22.22 -19.17 8.49
C ALA A 180 22.45 -19.82 7.11
N ALA A 181 22.15 -21.10 6.93
CA ALA A 181 22.40 -21.86 5.70
C ALA A 181 21.68 -21.28 4.46
N ASP A 182 20.51 -20.66 4.66
CA ASP A 182 19.71 -20.02 3.61
C ASP A 182 19.35 -18.56 3.93
N ASP A 183 20.14 -17.91 4.78
CA ASP A 183 19.87 -16.57 5.31
C ASP A 183 18.50 -16.50 6.02
N ALA A 184 18.08 -17.56 6.68
CA ALA A 184 16.83 -17.75 7.39
C ALA A 184 15.57 -17.58 6.50
N ARG A 185 15.68 -17.67 5.17
CA ARG A 185 14.55 -17.48 4.23
C ARG A 185 13.45 -18.51 4.43
N GLY A 186 13.81 -19.79 4.53
CA GLY A 186 12.84 -20.88 4.71
C GLY A 186 12.06 -20.77 6.02
N PHE A 187 12.73 -20.40 7.10
CA PHE A 187 12.11 -20.18 8.41
C PHE A 187 11.19 -18.96 8.40
N LEU A 188 11.71 -17.79 8.01
CA LEU A 188 10.98 -16.52 8.04
C LEU A 188 9.86 -16.45 7.02
N ALA A 189 9.89 -17.25 5.96
CA ALA A 189 8.75 -17.34 5.04
C ALA A 189 7.45 -17.79 5.72
N GLN A 190 7.52 -18.46 6.88
CA GLN A 190 6.36 -19.05 7.57
C GLN A 190 6.30 -18.76 9.08
N ASN A 191 7.30 -18.06 9.62
CA ASN A 191 7.41 -17.77 11.05
C ASN A 191 7.79 -16.30 11.27
N THR A 192 7.53 -15.80 12.49
CA THR A 192 7.97 -14.47 12.92
C THR A 192 9.08 -14.57 13.97
N ALA A 193 10.01 -13.62 13.97
CA ALA A 193 11.16 -13.58 14.89
C ALA A 193 11.45 -12.13 15.33
N GLY A 194 10.42 -11.37 15.69
CA GLY A 194 10.53 -9.96 16.02
C GLY A 194 10.32 -9.66 17.50
N SER A 195 10.27 -8.36 17.80
CA SER A 195 10.02 -7.78 19.11
C SER A 195 8.69 -7.04 19.19
N GLY A 196 7.83 -7.17 18.18
CA GLY A 196 6.54 -6.48 18.10
C GLY A 196 5.52 -6.89 19.18
N PRO A 197 4.38 -6.19 19.26
CA PRO A 197 3.33 -6.46 20.24
C PRO A 197 2.67 -7.85 20.13
N PHE A 198 2.72 -8.46 18.95
CA PHE A 198 2.21 -9.81 18.71
C PHE A 198 3.28 -10.72 18.13
N MET A 199 3.06 -12.01 18.23
CA MET A 199 3.87 -13.04 17.58
C MET A 199 2.96 -14.07 16.93
N LEU A 200 3.44 -14.71 15.85
CA LEU A 200 2.72 -15.80 15.20
C LEU A 200 2.71 -17.02 16.11
N LYS A 201 1.51 -17.55 16.41
CA LYS A 201 1.34 -18.81 17.12
C LYS A 201 1.21 -20.01 16.18
N SER A 202 0.47 -19.83 15.08
CA SER A 202 0.26 -20.89 14.08
C SER A 202 -0.23 -20.31 12.77
N TRP A 203 0.10 -21.00 11.69
CA TRP A 203 -0.41 -20.74 10.35
C TRP A 203 -0.86 -22.05 9.69
N GLN A 204 -2.15 -22.16 9.42
CA GLN A 204 -2.77 -23.20 8.64
C GLN A 204 -3.12 -22.63 7.26
N LYS A 205 -2.27 -22.89 6.26
CA LYS A 205 -2.40 -22.32 4.92
C LYS A 205 -3.78 -22.59 4.32
N GLY A 206 -4.38 -21.58 3.71
CA GLY A 206 -5.73 -21.62 3.15
C GLY A 206 -6.87 -21.56 4.19
N GLN A 207 -6.53 -21.49 5.49
CA GLN A 207 -7.53 -21.49 6.56
C GLN A 207 -7.40 -20.28 7.49
N GLN A 208 -6.32 -20.23 8.28
CA GLN A 208 -6.13 -19.15 9.25
C GLN A 208 -4.68 -19.01 9.72
N LEU A 209 -4.35 -17.77 10.12
CA LEU A 209 -3.22 -17.45 10.96
C LEU A 209 -3.72 -17.05 12.35
N VAL A 210 -2.94 -17.35 13.38
CA VAL A 210 -3.24 -16.97 14.75
C VAL A 210 -2.07 -16.20 15.34
N LEU A 211 -2.32 -14.97 15.77
CA LEU A 211 -1.38 -14.14 16.51
C LEU A 211 -1.77 -14.11 17.99
N VAL A 212 -0.77 -14.09 18.86
CA VAL A 212 -0.92 -13.94 20.31
C VAL A 212 -0.02 -12.81 20.80
N PRO A 213 -0.35 -12.14 21.91
CA PRO A 213 0.51 -11.12 22.49
C PRO A 213 1.92 -11.64 22.76
N ASN A 214 2.92 -10.82 22.44
CA ASN A 214 4.30 -11.06 22.83
C ASN A 214 4.44 -10.77 24.33
N PRO A 215 4.82 -11.73 25.18
CA PRO A 215 4.91 -11.54 26.62
C PRO A 215 6.04 -10.58 27.03
N HIS A 216 7.01 -10.35 26.15
CA HIS A 216 8.19 -9.52 26.38
C HIS A 216 8.12 -8.15 25.68
N TYR A 217 6.97 -7.83 25.04
CA TYR A 217 6.80 -6.52 24.41
C TYR A 217 6.93 -5.38 25.42
N SER A 218 7.82 -4.43 25.13
CA SER A 218 8.16 -3.32 26.03
C SER A 218 7.15 -2.17 26.03
N GLY A 219 6.22 -2.14 25.05
CA GLY A 219 5.18 -1.13 24.97
C GLY A 219 3.89 -1.50 25.73
N ASN A 220 2.81 -0.81 25.41
CA ASN A 220 1.50 -1.05 26.05
C ASN A 220 0.98 -2.44 25.71
N LYS A 221 0.44 -3.13 26.74
CA LYS A 221 -0.09 -4.48 26.60
C LYS A 221 -1.29 -4.49 25.65
N PRO A 222 -1.32 -5.35 24.61
CA PRO A 222 -2.47 -5.48 23.73
C PRO A 222 -3.76 -5.89 24.47
N ASN A 223 -4.90 -5.37 24.04
CA ASN A 223 -6.21 -5.70 24.61
C ASN A 223 -6.69 -7.11 24.21
N PHE A 224 -6.30 -7.57 23.00
CA PHE A 224 -6.70 -8.89 22.52
C PHE A 224 -5.71 -9.96 22.97
N LYS A 225 -6.22 -11.07 23.52
CA LYS A 225 -5.43 -12.28 23.84
C LYS A 225 -5.18 -13.13 22.60
N ARG A 226 -5.93 -12.89 21.53
CA ARG A 226 -5.83 -13.65 20.29
C ARG A 226 -6.33 -12.80 19.12
N VAL A 227 -5.58 -12.80 18.04
CA VAL A 227 -6.03 -12.30 16.73
C VAL A 227 -6.01 -13.46 15.74
N SER A 228 -7.14 -13.71 15.10
CA SER A 228 -7.28 -14.75 14.08
C SER A 228 -7.49 -14.08 12.73
N VAL A 229 -6.59 -14.32 11.77
CA VAL A 229 -6.76 -13.92 10.37
C VAL A 229 -7.29 -15.12 9.61
N LYS A 230 -8.60 -15.13 9.30
CA LYS A 230 -9.26 -16.20 8.53
C LYS A 230 -9.13 -15.95 7.04
N ILE A 231 -8.78 -16.98 6.30
CA ILE A 231 -8.72 -16.91 4.83
C ILE A 231 -10.08 -17.30 4.27
N ILE A 232 -10.75 -16.35 3.65
CA ILE A 232 -12.11 -16.49 3.10
C ILE A 232 -12.07 -15.88 1.69
N GLY A 233 -11.76 -16.67 0.67
CA GLY A 233 -11.54 -16.21 -0.71
C GLY A 233 -12.74 -15.45 -1.31
N GLU A 234 -13.96 -16.00 -1.10
CA GLU A 234 -15.18 -15.42 -1.65
C GLU A 234 -15.66 -14.19 -0.88
N SER A 235 -15.75 -13.04 -1.54
CA SER A 235 -16.15 -11.77 -0.91
C SER A 235 -17.57 -11.81 -0.32
N ALA A 236 -18.51 -12.50 -0.98
CA ALA A 236 -19.85 -12.69 -0.47
C ALA A 236 -19.86 -13.47 0.86
N SER A 237 -18.99 -14.46 1.00
CA SER A 237 -18.80 -15.22 2.25
C SER A 237 -18.21 -14.35 3.36
N ARG A 238 -17.20 -13.49 3.04
CA ARG A 238 -16.66 -12.53 4.01
C ARG A 238 -17.73 -11.56 4.49
N ARG A 239 -18.52 -10.99 3.57
CA ARG A 239 -19.64 -10.12 3.91
C ARG A 239 -20.64 -10.80 4.84
N LEU A 240 -21.08 -12.02 4.49
CA LEU A 240 -22.07 -12.76 5.28
C LEU A 240 -21.57 -13.10 6.69
N GLN A 241 -20.28 -13.50 6.82
CA GLN A 241 -19.69 -13.79 8.13
C GLN A 241 -19.58 -12.53 8.99
N LEU A 242 -19.27 -11.35 8.40
CA LEU A 242 -19.28 -10.07 9.11
C LEU A 242 -20.71 -9.74 9.60
N SER A 243 -21.72 -9.85 8.74
CA SER A 243 -23.13 -9.59 9.09
C SER A 243 -23.62 -10.49 10.25
N ARG A 244 -23.14 -11.73 10.31
CA ARG A 244 -23.47 -12.69 11.39
C ARG A 244 -22.67 -12.49 12.67
N GLY A 245 -21.54 -11.76 12.61
CA GLY A 245 -20.62 -11.61 13.72
C GLY A 245 -19.63 -12.78 13.88
N ASP A 246 -19.43 -13.60 12.84
CA ASP A 246 -18.44 -14.69 12.80
C ASP A 246 -17.02 -14.17 12.57
N ILE A 247 -16.89 -12.96 12.02
CA ILE A 247 -15.69 -12.14 11.90
C ILE A 247 -15.98 -10.70 12.31
N ASP A 248 -14.95 -9.98 12.73
CA ASP A 248 -15.03 -8.60 13.19
C ASP A 248 -14.70 -7.59 12.10
N ILE A 249 -13.84 -7.96 11.17
CA ILE A 249 -13.38 -7.14 10.05
C ILE A 249 -13.46 -7.96 8.77
N ALA A 250 -14.05 -7.38 7.72
CA ALA A 250 -14.00 -7.94 6.38
C ALA A 250 -13.19 -7.00 5.47
N ASP A 251 -11.99 -7.43 5.10
CA ASP A 251 -11.08 -6.67 4.23
C ASP A 251 -11.41 -6.90 2.75
N ALA A 252 -11.10 -5.91 1.90
CA ALA A 252 -11.19 -5.97 0.44
C ALA A 252 -12.56 -6.45 -0.09
N LEU A 253 -13.66 -5.87 0.41
CA LEU A 253 -14.98 -6.11 -0.15
C LEU A 253 -15.23 -5.20 -1.36
N PRO A 254 -15.91 -5.70 -2.42
CA PRO A 254 -16.41 -4.89 -3.52
C PRO A 254 -17.39 -3.79 -3.06
N VAL A 255 -17.45 -2.69 -3.81
CA VAL A 255 -18.27 -1.50 -3.46
C VAL A 255 -19.76 -1.82 -3.30
N ASP A 256 -20.31 -2.68 -4.15
CA ASP A 256 -21.71 -3.13 -4.07
C ASP A 256 -22.02 -3.85 -2.75
N GLN A 257 -21.09 -4.69 -2.28
CA GLN A 257 -21.22 -5.39 -1.01
C GLN A 257 -21.03 -4.46 0.19
N LEU A 258 -20.12 -3.49 0.10
CA LEU A 258 -19.99 -2.44 1.12
C LEU A 258 -21.25 -1.59 1.23
N ASN A 259 -21.86 -1.22 0.09
CA ASN A 259 -23.12 -0.48 0.08
C ASN A 259 -24.28 -1.28 0.69
N ALA A 260 -24.35 -2.59 0.49
CA ALA A 260 -25.30 -3.45 1.17
C ALA A 260 -25.09 -3.46 2.70
N LEU A 261 -23.84 -3.52 3.17
CA LEU A 261 -23.50 -3.49 4.60
C LEU A 261 -23.81 -2.14 5.28
N LYS A 262 -23.78 -1.02 4.55
CA LYS A 262 -24.15 0.32 5.09
C LYS A 262 -25.56 0.34 5.68
N GLN A 263 -26.44 -0.57 5.24
CA GLN A 263 -27.81 -0.69 5.74
C GLN A 263 -27.91 -1.57 7.01
N GLU A 264 -26.85 -2.23 7.43
CA GLU A 264 -26.86 -3.13 8.57
C GLU A 264 -26.50 -2.42 9.88
N ASN A 265 -27.33 -2.61 10.93
CA ASN A 265 -27.14 -1.92 12.22
C ASN A 265 -25.88 -2.33 12.98
N LYS A 266 -25.34 -3.53 12.75
CA LYS A 266 -24.18 -4.07 13.48
C LYS A 266 -22.83 -3.78 12.81
N VAL A 267 -22.85 -3.31 11.56
CA VAL A 267 -21.66 -3.07 10.76
C VAL A 267 -21.42 -1.57 10.59
N ASN A 268 -20.17 -1.17 10.66
CA ASN A 268 -19.68 0.14 10.26
C ASN A 268 -18.88 -0.01 8.97
N VAL A 269 -19.26 0.73 7.93
CA VAL A 269 -18.49 0.85 6.69
C VAL A 269 -17.88 2.25 6.67
N ALA A 270 -16.58 2.30 6.79
CA ALA A 270 -15.82 3.55 6.80
C ALA A 270 -15.00 3.72 5.52
N GLU A 271 -14.79 4.97 5.14
CA GLU A 271 -14.01 5.38 3.98
C GLU A 271 -12.89 6.29 4.46
N TYR A 272 -11.67 6.01 3.99
CA TYR A 272 -10.47 6.72 4.40
C TYR A 272 -9.72 7.20 3.15
N PRO A 273 -9.24 8.46 3.10
CA PRO A 273 -8.40 8.92 2.01
C PRO A 273 -7.08 8.14 2.01
N SER A 274 -6.81 7.39 0.93
CA SER A 274 -5.56 6.64 0.78
C SER A 274 -4.56 7.41 -0.07
N LEU A 275 -3.31 6.96 -0.12
CA LEU A 275 -2.30 7.48 -1.04
C LEU A 275 -2.22 6.69 -2.35
N ARG A 276 -3.20 5.84 -2.62
CA ARG A 276 -3.28 5.07 -3.86
C ARG A 276 -3.81 5.92 -5.00
N VAL A 277 -2.99 6.12 -6.01
CA VAL A 277 -3.24 6.98 -7.16
C VAL A 277 -3.33 6.20 -8.46
N THR A 278 -4.12 6.70 -9.41
CA THR A 278 -4.23 6.17 -10.78
C THR A 278 -4.00 7.31 -11.77
N TYR A 279 -3.23 7.05 -12.80
CA TYR A 279 -2.79 8.04 -13.78
C TYR A 279 -2.54 7.39 -15.14
N LEU A 280 -2.42 8.23 -16.19
CA LEU A 280 -1.95 7.79 -17.50
C LEU A 280 -0.52 8.27 -17.71
N TYR A 281 0.35 7.34 -18.09
CA TYR A 281 1.64 7.66 -18.69
C TYR A 281 1.41 8.20 -20.09
N LEU A 282 2.00 9.34 -20.42
CA LEU A 282 2.16 9.84 -21.78
C LEU A 282 3.64 9.71 -22.13
N ASN A 283 3.99 9.13 -23.27
CA ASN A 283 5.40 8.98 -23.63
C ASN A 283 5.96 10.33 -24.13
N ASN A 284 6.58 11.09 -23.23
CA ASN A 284 7.05 12.45 -23.53
C ASN A 284 8.22 12.50 -24.51
N SER A 285 8.94 11.39 -24.71
CA SER A 285 10.08 11.33 -25.64
C SER A 285 9.70 10.94 -27.06
N LYS A 286 8.48 10.43 -27.28
CA LYS A 286 8.05 9.86 -28.56
C LYS A 286 7.05 10.77 -29.27
N ALA A 287 7.31 11.04 -30.57
CA ALA A 287 6.29 11.70 -31.37
C ALA A 287 5.05 10.82 -31.54
N PRO A 288 3.83 11.41 -31.50
CA PRO A 288 3.57 12.87 -31.44
C PRO A 288 3.46 13.43 -30.00
N LEU A 289 3.54 12.58 -28.95
CA LEU A 289 3.36 12.97 -27.54
C LEU A 289 4.53 13.79 -26.95
N ASN A 290 5.64 13.94 -27.68
CA ASN A 290 6.68 14.89 -27.34
C ASN A 290 6.22 16.36 -27.47
N GLN A 291 5.06 16.63 -28.11
CA GLN A 291 4.44 17.95 -28.18
C GLN A 291 3.61 18.22 -26.92
N VAL A 292 4.00 19.23 -26.15
CA VAL A 292 3.30 19.61 -24.89
C VAL A 292 1.84 19.97 -25.14
N ASP A 293 1.54 20.65 -26.24
CA ASP A 293 0.17 21.05 -26.58
C ASP A 293 -0.76 19.84 -26.79
N LEU A 294 -0.23 18.74 -27.35
CA LEU A 294 -0.99 17.49 -27.46
C LEU A 294 -1.27 16.88 -26.07
N ARG A 295 -0.29 16.86 -25.19
CA ARG A 295 -0.47 16.33 -23.85
C ARG A 295 -1.46 17.17 -23.03
N ARG A 296 -1.41 18.50 -23.18
CA ARG A 296 -2.40 19.42 -22.58
C ARG A 296 -3.81 19.20 -23.16
N ALA A 297 -3.93 19.02 -24.47
CA ALA A 297 -5.21 18.71 -25.11
C ALA A 297 -5.82 17.41 -24.55
N ILE A 298 -5.01 16.35 -24.40
CA ILE A 298 -5.42 15.08 -23.80
C ILE A 298 -5.88 15.32 -22.35
N SER A 299 -5.12 16.06 -21.56
CA SER A 299 -5.46 16.34 -20.16
C SER A 299 -6.76 17.14 -20.00
N TRP A 300 -7.00 18.18 -20.83
CA TRP A 300 -8.26 18.94 -20.82
C TRP A 300 -9.46 18.16 -21.38
N SER A 301 -9.24 17.16 -22.27
CA SER A 301 -10.33 16.31 -22.81
C SER A 301 -10.78 15.22 -21.88
N THR A 302 -10.00 14.86 -20.85
CA THR A 302 -10.26 13.75 -19.93
C THR A 302 -11.42 14.07 -18.99
N ASP A 303 -12.42 13.17 -18.91
CA ASP A 303 -13.58 13.29 -18.02
C ASP A 303 -13.27 12.67 -16.64
N TYR A 304 -12.52 13.41 -15.83
CA TYR A 304 -12.10 12.97 -14.48
C TYR A 304 -13.27 12.67 -13.56
N GLN A 305 -14.26 13.56 -13.54
CA GLN A 305 -15.42 13.42 -12.63
C GLN A 305 -16.33 12.27 -13.08
N GLY A 306 -16.50 12.08 -14.39
CA GLY A 306 -17.22 10.93 -14.94
C GLY A 306 -16.55 9.61 -14.57
N MET A 307 -15.20 9.54 -14.57
CA MET A 307 -14.47 8.36 -14.11
C MET A 307 -14.63 8.12 -12.61
N VAL A 308 -14.52 9.15 -11.77
CA VAL A 308 -14.74 9.02 -10.32
C VAL A 308 -16.15 8.54 -10.00
N ASN A 309 -17.15 9.14 -10.62
CA ASN A 309 -18.57 8.80 -10.36
C ASN A 309 -18.96 7.46 -10.97
N GLY A 310 -18.61 7.21 -12.24
CA GLY A 310 -19.06 6.05 -12.99
C GLY A 310 -18.23 4.79 -12.71
N ILE A 311 -16.90 4.91 -12.59
CA ILE A 311 -16.02 3.75 -12.40
C ILE A 311 -15.80 3.46 -10.92
N LEU A 312 -15.55 4.50 -10.10
CA LEU A 312 -15.30 4.34 -8.67
C LEU A 312 -16.56 4.45 -7.80
N SER A 313 -17.73 4.69 -8.40
CA SER A 313 -18.99 4.92 -7.65
C SER A 313 -18.87 6.05 -6.61
N GLY A 314 -18.11 7.09 -6.92
CA GLY A 314 -17.80 8.20 -6.03
C GLY A 314 -16.72 7.92 -4.99
N ASN A 315 -16.12 6.71 -4.96
CA ASN A 315 -15.13 6.33 -3.97
C ASN A 315 -13.71 6.75 -4.36
N GLY A 316 -13.51 8.05 -4.45
CA GLY A 316 -12.22 8.64 -4.79
C GLY A 316 -12.35 10.14 -5.04
N LYS A 317 -11.22 10.75 -5.32
CA LYS A 317 -11.09 12.17 -5.59
C LYS A 317 -10.17 12.40 -6.79
N GLN A 318 -10.52 13.33 -7.67
CA GLN A 318 -9.63 13.73 -8.74
C GLN A 318 -8.29 14.23 -8.18
N MET A 319 -7.19 13.79 -8.77
CA MET A 319 -5.86 14.31 -8.45
C MET A 319 -5.67 15.71 -9.05
N ARG A 320 -4.88 16.53 -8.35
CA ARG A 320 -4.47 17.84 -8.86
C ARG A 320 -3.16 17.76 -9.63
N GLY A 321 -2.24 16.96 -9.14
CA GLY A 321 -0.89 16.75 -9.69
C GLY A 321 -0.30 15.44 -9.17
N PRO A 322 1.02 15.25 -9.28
CA PRO A 322 1.67 13.99 -8.92
C PRO A 322 1.58 13.65 -7.42
N ILE A 323 1.74 14.62 -6.52
CA ILE A 323 1.68 14.37 -5.07
C ILE A 323 0.22 14.32 -4.63
N PRO A 324 -0.27 13.19 -4.05
CA PRO A 324 -1.64 13.07 -3.59
C PRO A 324 -1.91 13.88 -2.33
N GLU A 325 -3.17 14.26 -2.12
CA GLU A 325 -3.62 14.85 -0.85
C GLU A 325 -3.39 13.87 0.30
N GLY A 326 -2.85 14.36 1.42
CA GLY A 326 -2.46 13.53 2.56
C GLY A 326 -0.95 13.24 2.61
N MET A 327 -0.23 13.41 1.49
CA MET A 327 1.22 13.43 1.49
C MET A 327 1.72 14.85 1.69
N TRP A 328 2.73 15.02 2.55
CA TRP A 328 3.37 16.34 2.68
C TRP A 328 3.97 16.78 1.32
N GLY A 329 4.07 18.08 1.10
CA GLY A 329 4.46 18.61 -0.23
C GLY A 329 3.28 18.73 -1.22
N TYR A 330 2.09 18.19 -0.93
CA TYR A 330 0.89 18.45 -1.70
C TYR A 330 0.61 19.96 -1.80
N ASP A 331 0.28 20.44 -3.00
CA ASP A 331 -0.10 21.86 -3.23
C ASP A 331 -1.56 21.96 -3.65
N ALA A 332 -2.42 22.35 -2.70
CA ALA A 332 -3.85 22.54 -2.96
C ALA A 332 -4.14 23.73 -3.91
N THR A 333 -3.14 24.59 -4.17
CA THR A 333 -3.27 25.78 -5.04
C THR A 333 -2.73 25.58 -6.44
N ALA A 334 -2.02 24.46 -6.69
CA ALA A 334 -1.52 24.15 -8.02
C ALA A 334 -2.66 24.06 -9.05
N MET A 335 -2.37 24.35 -10.32
CA MET A 335 -3.32 24.20 -11.41
C MET A 335 -3.84 22.77 -11.47
N GLN A 336 -5.11 22.60 -11.80
CA GLN A 336 -5.75 21.30 -11.98
C GLN A 336 -6.42 21.25 -13.35
N TYR A 337 -6.10 20.21 -14.11
CA TYR A 337 -6.86 19.90 -15.32
C TYR A 337 -8.26 19.43 -14.94
N ASN A 338 -9.27 19.98 -15.59
CA ASN A 338 -10.65 19.51 -15.51
C ASN A 338 -11.15 19.24 -16.93
N HIS A 339 -12.24 18.51 -17.08
CA HIS A 339 -12.83 18.34 -18.40
C HIS A 339 -13.31 19.68 -18.96
N ASP A 340 -12.69 20.12 -20.07
CA ASP A 340 -13.00 21.37 -20.75
C ASP A 340 -12.72 21.22 -22.26
N GLU A 341 -13.78 20.95 -23.03
CA GLU A 341 -13.67 20.73 -24.47
C GLU A 341 -13.15 21.96 -25.23
N THR A 342 -13.43 23.18 -24.71
CA THR A 342 -12.95 24.43 -25.32
C THR A 342 -11.44 24.56 -25.16
N LYS A 343 -10.90 24.31 -23.97
CA LYS A 343 -9.46 24.32 -23.73
C LYS A 343 -8.78 23.15 -24.44
N ALA A 344 -9.36 21.96 -24.42
CA ALA A 344 -8.84 20.81 -25.15
C ALA A 344 -8.67 21.14 -26.64
N LYS A 345 -9.70 21.74 -27.25
CA LYS A 345 -9.63 22.17 -28.65
C LYS A 345 -8.60 23.28 -28.87
N ALA A 346 -8.50 24.25 -27.98
CA ALA A 346 -7.53 25.34 -28.10
C ALA A 346 -6.08 24.82 -28.06
N GLU A 347 -5.77 23.84 -27.23
CA GLU A 347 -4.46 23.17 -27.19
C GLU A 347 -4.26 22.27 -28.43
N TRP A 348 -5.30 21.53 -28.83
CA TRP A 348 -5.27 20.70 -30.05
C TRP A 348 -4.96 21.52 -31.31
N ASP A 349 -5.50 22.74 -31.41
CA ASP A 349 -5.28 23.61 -32.59
C ASP A 349 -3.82 24.08 -32.71
N LYS A 350 -3.04 24.08 -31.60
CA LYS A 350 -1.60 24.40 -31.58
C LYS A 350 -0.73 23.21 -31.99
N VAL A 351 -1.24 21.98 -31.94
CA VAL A 351 -0.48 20.78 -32.30
C VAL A 351 -0.08 20.81 -33.75
N THR A 352 1.24 20.80 -34.01
CA THR A 352 1.79 20.90 -35.37
C THR A 352 1.75 19.58 -36.13
N SER A 353 1.98 18.46 -35.44
CA SER A 353 1.91 17.11 -36.00
C SER A 353 0.77 16.34 -35.35
N LYS A 354 -0.45 16.52 -35.87
CA LYS A 354 -1.67 15.93 -35.34
C LYS A 354 -1.72 14.43 -35.61
N PRO A 355 -1.79 13.58 -34.57
CA PRO A 355 -1.95 12.14 -34.78
C PRO A 355 -3.36 11.81 -35.26
N THR A 356 -3.49 10.84 -36.14
CA THR A 356 -4.76 10.22 -36.50
C THR A 356 -5.06 9.02 -35.60
N SER A 357 -4.03 8.44 -34.96
CA SER A 357 -4.15 7.28 -34.09
C SER A 357 -3.10 7.29 -33.00
N LEU A 358 -3.48 6.80 -31.80
CA LEU A 358 -2.59 6.51 -30.65
C LEU A 358 -2.89 5.12 -30.10
N THR A 359 -1.90 4.47 -29.52
CA THR A 359 -2.04 3.18 -28.83
C THR A 359 -2.18 3.41 -27.32
N PHE A 360 -3.13 2.73 -26.70
CA PHE A 360 -3.33 2.74 -25.25
C PHE A 360 -3.12 1.34 -24.68
N LEU A 361 -2.12 1.16 -23.81
CA LEU A 361 -1.81 -0.10 -23.16
C LEU A 361 -2.46 -0.21 -21.79
N TYR A 362 -3.09 -1.36 -21.52
CA TYR A 362 -3.62 -1.72 -20.20
C TYR A 362 -3.54 -3.23 -19.98
N SER A 363 -3.74 -3.67 -18.72
CA SER A 363 -3.80 -5.09 -18.36
C SER A 363 -5.04 -5.37 -17.50
N ASP A 364 -5.24 -6.61 -17.12
CA ASP A 364 -6.30 -7.06 -16.20
C ASP A 364 -5.90 -7.00 -14.71
N ASN A 365 -4.77 -6.36 -14.41
CA ASN A 365 -4.26 -6.23 -13.03
C ASN A 365 -5.19 -5.41 -12.09
N ASP A 366 -5.94 -4.46 -12.64
CA ASP A 366 -7.00 -3.71 -11.94
C ASP A 366 -8.26 -3.70 -12.81
N PRO A 367 -9.43 -4.15 -12.29
CA PRO A 367 -10.68 -4.21 -13.06
C PRO A 367 -11.17 -2.85 -13.57
N ASN A 368 -10.68 -1.75 -13.00
CA ASN A 368 -11.04 -0.40 -13.44
C ASN A 368 -10.27 0.06 -14.69
N TRP A 369 -9.17 -0.63 -15.07
CA TRP A 369 -8.32 -0.15 -16.17
C TRP A 369 -8.98 -0.20 -17.53
N GLU A 370 -9.75 -1.25 -17.83
CA GLU A 370 -10.49 -1.32 -19.09
C GLU A 370 -11.58 -0.24 -19.21
N PRO A 371 -12.45 0.00 -18.21
CA PRO A 371 -13.37 1.15 -18.21
C PRO A 371 -12.66 2.51 -18.38
N ILE A 372 -11.51 2.72 -17.75
CA ILE A 372 -10.72 3.96 -17.92
C ILE A 372 -10.19 4.09 -19.35
N ALA A 373 -9.69 3.00 -19.94
CA ALA A 373 -9.21 2.98 -21.32
C ALA A 373 -10.33 3.33 -22.32
N LEU A 374 -11.53 2.76 -22.12
CA LEU A 374 -12.72 3.06 -22.94
C LEU A 374 -13.17 4.52 -22.79
N ALA A 375 -13.17 5.06 -21.57
CA ALA A 375 -13.51 6.46 -21.32
C ALA A 375 -12.49 7.41 -21.97
N THR A 376 -11.20 7.08 -21.90
CA THR A 376 -10.12 7.84 -22.55
C THR A 376 -10.25 7.79 -24.07
N GLN A 377 -10.51 6.61 -24.64
CA GLN A 377 -10.78 6.43 -26.08
C GLN A 377 -11.93 7.33 -26.52
N SER A 378 -13.06 7.30 -25.79
CA SER A 378 -14.22 8.14 -26.08
C SER A 378 -13.89 9.64 -26.07
N SER A 379 -13.11 10.10 -25.08
CA SER A 379 -12.68 11.50 -24.98
C SER A 379 -11.80 11.93 -26.15
N LEU A 380 -10.81 11.10 -26.52
CA LEU A 380 -9.88 11.41 -27.60
C LEU A 380 -10.48 11.30 -29.01
N ASN A 381 -11.48 10.43 -29.17
CA ASN A 381 -12.24 10.37 -30.42
C ASN A 381 -12.94 11.69 -30.76
N LYS A 382 -13.34 12.48 -29.75
CA LYS A 382 -13.93 13.82 -29.96
C LYS A 382 -12.91 14.82 -30.53
N LEU A 383 -11.62 14.60 -30.30
CA LEU A 383 -10.52 15.37 -30.90
C LEU A 383 -10.10 14.82 -32.27
N GLY A 384 -10.76 13.77 -32.77
CA GLY A 384 -10.44 13.13 -34.04
C GLY A 384 -9.28 12.13 -33.96
N ILE A 385 -8.87 11.71 -32.74
CA ILE A 385 -7.81 10.74 -32.52
C ILE A 385 -8.41 9.34 -32.33
N ASN A 386 -8.09 8.41 -33.22
CA ASN A 386 -8.47 7.01 -33.06
C ASN A 386 -7.55 6.32 -32.05
N VAL A 387 -8.05 5.91 -30.89
CA VAL A 387 -7.26 5.21 -29.86
C VAL A 387 -7.41 3.69 -30.03
N LYS A 388 -6.29 3.02 -30.26
CA LYS A 388 -6.20 1.56 -30.30
C LYS A 388 -5.95 1.03 -28.92
N LEU A 389 -6.92 0.32 -28.35
CA LEU A 389 -6.80 -0.31 -27.03
C LEU A 389 -6.08 -1.65 -27.16
N GLU A 390 -5.00 -1.85 -26.40
CA GLU A 390 -4.25 -3.09 -26.34
C GLU A 390 -4.26 -3.63 -24.91
N LYS A 391 -5.02 -4.71 -24.68
CA LYS A 391 -5.02 -5.47 -23.42
C LYS A 391 -3.88 -6.48 -23.44
N LEU A 392 -3.00 -6.42 -22.45
CA LEU A 392 -1.79 -7.23 -22.35
C LEU A 392 -1.72 -7.95 -21.00
N ALA A 393 -0.95 -9.06 -20.94
CA ALA A 393 -0.51 -9.59 -19.65
C ALA A 393 0.32 -8.53 -18.93
N ASN A 394 0.15 -8.41 -17.60
CA ASN A 394 0.79 -7.33 -16.82
C ASN A 394 2.31 -7.27 -17.00
N ALA A 395 3.00 -8.42 -17.02
CA ALA A 395 4.45 -8.47 -17.23
C ALA A 395 4.85 -7.90 -18.61
N THR A 396 4.12 -8.23 -19.68
CA THR A 396 4.35 -7.74 -21.04
C THR A 396 4.10 -6.23 -21.13
N MET A 397 3.01 -5.76 -20.51
CA MET A 397 2.71 -4.33 -20.45
C MET A 397 3.83 -3.56 -19.75
N ARG A 398 4.28 -4.04 -18.58
CA ARG A 398 5.38 -3.42 -17.82
C ARG A 398 6.68 -3.38 -18.61
N ASP A 399 7.04 -4.45 -19.32
CA ASP A 399 8.24 -4.51 -20.16
C ASP A 399 8.17 -3.46 -21.27
N ARG A 400 7.05 -3.37 -22.01
CA ARG A 400 6.85 -2.36 -23.06
C ARG A 400 6.90 -0.94 -22.52
N VAL A 401 6.23 -0.67 -21.40
CA VAL A 401 6.26 0.63 -20.73
C VAL A 401 7.69 0.99 -20.30
N GLY A 402 8.42 0.05 -19.73
CA GLY A 402 9.82 0.25 -19.33
C GLY A 402 10.77 0.55 -20.49
N LYS A 403 10.48 0.06 -21.68
CA LYS A 403 11.24 0.30 -22.92
C LYS A 403 10.77 1.54 -23.70
N GLY A 404 9.69 2.19 -23.28
CA GLY A 404 9.09 3.31 -24.03
C GLY A 404 8.34 2.87 -25.30
N ASP A 405 7.99 1.59 -25.43
CA ASP A 405 7.23 1.06 -26.56
C ASP A 405 5.71 1.21 -26.35
N TYR A 406 5.25 2.44 -26.26
CA TYR A 406 3.85 2.80 -26.07
C TYR A 406 3.62 4.28 -26.41
N ASP A 407 2.37 4.69 -26.61
CA ASP A 407 1.96 6.09 -26.66
C ASP A 407 1.33 6.49 -25.32
N ILE A 408 0.23 5.85 -24.96
CA ILE A 408 -0.46 6.03 -23.66
C ILE A 408 -0.47 4.69 -22.92
N ALA A 409 -0.25 4.70 -21.63
CA ALA A 409 -0.41 3.52 -20.78
C ALA A 409 -1.01 3.91 -19.43
N ILE A 410 -1.80 3.02 -18.82
CA ILE A 410 -2.35 3.25 -17.49
C ILE A 410 -1.41 2.73 -16.41
N GLY A 411 -1.36 3.42 -15.26
CA GLY A 411 -0.64 2.99 -14.08
C GLY A 411 -1.39 3.33 -12.80
N ASN A 412 -1.04 2.60 -11.76
CA ASN A 412 -1.40 2.93 -10.39
C ASN A 412 -0.13 2.94 -9.52
N TRP A 413 -0.22 3.58 -8.37
CA TRP A 413 0.88 3.66 -7.42
C TRP A 413 0.41 3.81 -5.99
N SER A 414 1.16 3.25 -5.07
CA SER A 414 1.14 3.56 -3.64
C SER A 414 2.58 3.79 -3.20
N PRO A 415 2.89 4.77 -2.35
CA PRO A 415 4.26 5.05 -1.96
C PRO A 415 4.79 3.96 -1.01
N ASP A 416 6.05 3.58 -1.18
CA ASP A 416 6.72 2.60 -0.31
C ASP A 416 7.13 3.22 1.04
N PHE A 417 7.32 4.54 1.07
CA PHE A 417 7.60 5.33 2.27
C PHE A 417 7.05 6.76 2.13
N ALA A 418 6.85 7.43 3.26
CA ALA A 418 6.12 8.69 3.34
C ALA A 418 6.95 9.92 2.91
N ASP A 419 7.41 9.92 1.67
CA ASP A 419 8.16 11.06 1.11
C ASP A 419 7.70 11.36 -0.33
N PRO A 420 7.57 12.65 -0.71
CA PRO A 420 7.27 13.06 -2.09
C PRO A 420 8.26 12.53 -3.13
N TYR A 421 9.46 12.09 -2.72
CA TYR A 421 10.39 11.37 -3.57
C TYR A 421 9.71 10.29 -4.41
N MET A 422 8.78 9.54 -3.80
CA MET A 422 8.08 8.43 -4.43
C MET A 422 7.15 8.87 -5.59
N PHE A 423 6.77 10.14 -5.63
CA PHE A 423 5.88 10.72 -6.64
C PHE A 423 6.61 11.71 -7.57
N MET A 424 7.76 12.22 -7.16
CA MET A 424 8.48 13.27 -7.87
C MET A 424 9.80 12.76 -8.45
N ASN A 425 10.80 12.43 -7.61
CA ASN A 425 12.09 11.94 -8.10
C ASN A 425 11.94 10.63 -8.85
N TYR A 426 11.12 9.72 -8.31
CA TYR A 426 10.91 8.40 -8.92
C TYR A 426 10.26 8.52 -10.31
N TRP A 427 9.31 9.44 -10.51
CA TRP A 427 8.56 9.56 -11.76
C TRP A 427 9.15 10.54 -12.79
N PHE A 428 9.89 11.58 -12.36
CA PHE A 428 10.23 12.69 -13.26
C PHE A 428 11.73 13.00 -13.35
N GLU A 429 12.58 12.42 -12.51
CA GLU A 429 14.02 12.64 -12.63
C GLU A 429 14.55 11.99 -13.91
N SER A 430 15.26 12.77 -14.74
CA SER A 430 15.61 12.39 -16.13
C SER A 430 16.56 11.19 -16.22
N ASP A 431 17.40 10.94 -15.21
CA ASP A 431 18.33 9.81 -15.18
C ASP A 431 17.67 8.49 -14.70
N LYS A 432 16.37 8.51 -14.36
CA LYS A 432 15.60 7.34 -13.93
C LYS A 432 14.64 6.79 -14.99
N LYS A 433 14.86 7.10 -16.26
CA LYS A 433 13.99 6.66 -17.36
C LYS A 433 13.84 5.15 -17.44
N GLY A 434 12.62 4.69 -17.68
CA GLY A 434 12.25 3.27 -17.81
C GLY A 434 11.81 2.63 -16.50
N LEU A 435 11.90 1.31 -16.41
CA LEU A 435 11.68 0.58 -15.15
C LEU A 435 13.00 0.55 -14.36
N PRO A 436 12.99 0.84 -13.03
CA PRO A 436 11.85 1.06 -12.14
C PRO A 436 11.42 2.53 -11.95
N GLY A 437 11.85 3.47 -12.75
CA GLY A 437 11.68 4.90 -12.48
C GLY A 437 10.72 5.64 -13.42
N ASN A 438 11.25 6.66 -14.09
CA ASN A 438 10.54 7.59 -14.96
C ASN A 438 10.03 6.91 -16.25
N ARG A 439 8.82 6.36 -16.16
CA ARG A 439 8.20 5.57 -17.25
C ARG A 439 7.57 6.44 -18.33
N SER A 440 7.38 7.72 -18.09
CA SER A 440 6.92 8.68 -19.12
C SER A 440 8.04 9.20 -19.99
N PHE A 441 9.30 8.90 -19.67
CA PHE A 441 10.49 9.41 -20.38
C PHE A 441 10.53 10.95 -20.39
N TYR A 442 9.94 11.57 -19.38
CA TYR A 442 9.96 13.02 -19.18
C TYR A 442 11.37 13.52 -18.92
N GLU A 443 11.69 14.72 -19.40
CA GLU A 443 12.99 15.35 -19.23
C GLU A 443 12.83 16.85 -19.10
N ASN A 444 13.33 17.40 -17.98
CA ASN A 444 13.38 18.84 -17.73
C ASN A 444 14.47 19.14 -16.69
N SER A 445 15.49 19.87 -17.12
CA SER A 445 16.67 20.15 -16.28
C SER A 445 16.37 21.02 -15.06
N GLU A 446 15.34 21.88 -15.09
CA GLU A 446 14.91 22.66 -13.94
C GLU A 446 14.24 21.76 -12.91
N VAL A 447 13.38 20.84 -13.35
CA VAL A 447 12.78 19.82 -12.49
C VAL A 447 13.85 18.97 -11.85
N ASP A 448 14.82 18.44 -12.62
CA ASP A 448 15.94 17.65 -12.09
C ASP A 448 16.69 18.39 -10.99
N LYS A 449 16.99 19.67 -11.20
CA LYS A 449 17.67 20.51 -10.22
C LYS A 449 16.88 20.63 -8.91
N LEU A 450 15.59 20.93 -9.00
CA LEU A 450 14.69 21.06 -7.83
C LEU A 450 14.61 19.73 -7.07
N LEU A 451 14.45 18.61 -7.78
CA LEU A 451 14.36 17.29 -7.17
C LEU A 451 15.65 16.89 -6.44
N ARG A 452 16.82 17.16 -7.05
CA ARG A 452 18.12 16.89 -6.42
C ARG A 452 18.37 17.80 -5.21
N ASN A 453 17.98 19.08 -5.27
CA ASN A 453 18.05 19.97 -4.11
C ASN A 453 17.21 19.43 -2.95
N ALA A 454 16.01 18.94 -3.22
CA ALA A 454 15.15 18.36 -2.18
C ALA A 454 15.73 17.10 -1.53
N LEU A 455 16.67 16.39 -2.16
CA LEU A 455 17.36 15.26 -1.56
C LEU A 455 18.56 15.66 -0.68
N ALA A 456 19.12 16.84 -0.94
CA ALA A 456 20.38 17.30 -0.32
C ALA A 456 20.19 18.00 1.02
N THR A 457 18.97 18.08 1.54
CA THR A 457 18.67 18.76 2.82
C THR A 457 17.56 18.05 3.58
N THR A 458 17.58 18.11 4.93
CA THR A 458 16.45 17.73 5.80
C THR A 458 15.56 18.91 6.18
N ASP A 459 15.85 20.12 5.74
CA ASP A 459 14.94 21.26 5.94
C ASP A 459 13.62 21.01 5.21
N GLN A 460 12.64 20.57 5.97
CA GLN A 460 11.31 20.24 5.46
C GLN A 460 10.63 21.40 4.70
N THR A 461 10.91 22.65 5.13
CA THR A 461 10.36 23.83 4.49
C THR A 461 10.97 24.05 3.11
N GLN A 462 12.30 23.87 2.98
CA GLN A 462 13.00 23.95 1.71
C GLN A 462 12.57 22.82 0.78
N ARG A 463 12.53 21.57 1.28
CA ARG A 463 12.07 20.41 0.51
C ARG A 463 10.65 20.60 -0.02
N THR A 464 9.74 21.11 0.82
CA THR A 464 8.36 21.40 0.43
C THR A 464 8.31 22.41 -0.71
N ARG A 465 9.07 23.51 -0.63
CA ARG A 465 9.15 24.53 -1.70
C ARG A 465 9.65 23.93 -3.02
N ASP A 466 10.74 23.18 -2.97
CA ASP A 466 11.35 22.59 -4.15
C ASP A 466 10.38 21.59 -4.83
N TYR A 467 9.73 20.71 -4.06
CA TYR A 467 8.72 19.79 -4.59
C TYR A 467 7.49 20.52 -5.14
N GLN A 468 6.98 21.56 -4.50
CA GLN A 468 5.84 22.31 -5.00
C GLN A 468 6.19 23.08 -6.29
N GLN A 469 7.40 23.63 -6.40
CA GLN A 469 7.85 24.26 -7.63
C GLN A 469 8.02 23.25 -8.77
N ALA A 470 8.62 22.10 -8.51
CA ALA A 470 8.73 21.01 -9.48
C ALA A 470 7.35 20.50 -9.94
N GLN A 471 6.39 20.35 -9.01
CA GLN A 471 5.01 19.98 -9.34
C GLN A 471 4.37 20.94 -10.33
N LYS A 472 4.50 22.25 -10.13
CA LYS A 472 3.92 23.25 -11.04
C LYS A 472 4.43 23.06 -12.47
N ILE A 473 5.73 22.80 -12.62
CA ILE A 473 6.34 22.58 -13.94
C ILE A 473 5.80 21.29 -14.59
N VAL A 474 5.81 20.16 -13.89
CA VAL A 474 5.36 18.88 -14.47
C VAL A 474 3.86 18.84 -14.74
N ILE A 475 3.05 19.60 -14.00
CA ILE A 475 1.62 19.79 -14.27
C ILE A 475 1.44 20.62 -15.53
N ASP A 476 2.14 21.76 -15.65
CA ASP A 476 2.07 22.62 -16.83
C ASP A 476 2.55 21.91 -18.11
N ASP A 477 3.59 21.10 -17.99
CA ASP A 477 4.11 20.24 -19.06
C ASP A 477 3.19 19.05 -19.40
N ALA A 478 2.11 18.85 -18.63
CA ALA A 478 1.19 17.71 -18.76
C ALA A 478 1.96 16.37 -18.92
N ALA A 479 2.99 16.16 -18.09
CA ALA A 479 3.86 15.00 -18.18
C ALA A 479 3.10 13.67 -18.00
N TYR A 480 2.03 13.68 -17.16
CA TYR A 480 1.07 12.61 -16.95
C TYR A 480 -0.36 13.17 -17.06
N VAL A 481 -1.35 12.29 -17.22
CA VAL A 481 -2.75 12.62 -16.88
C VAL A 481 -3.00 12.08 -15.45
N TYR A 482 -3.14 12.98 -14.49
CA TYR A 482 -3.37 12.65 -13.08
C TYR A 482 -4.86 12.39 -12.86
N LEU A 483 -5.29 11.10 -12.85
CA LEU A 483 -6.71 10.78 -12.85
C LEU A 483 -7.35 10.97 -11.47
N PHE A 484 -7.09 10.07 -10.55
CA PHE A 484 -7.73 10.10 -9.24
C PHE A 484 -6.93 9.38 -8.15
N GLN A 485 -7.22 9.76 -6.93
CA GLN A 485 -6.81 9.14 -5.68
C GLN A 485 -8.00 8.36 -5.14
N LYS A 486 -7.83 7.05 -4.92
CA LYS A 486 -8.90 6.18 -4.38
C LYS A 486 -9.01 6.34 -2.87
N ASN A 487 -10.21 6.12 -2.32
CA ASN A 487 -10.35 5.90 -0.88
C ASN A 487 -10.16 4.41 -0.54
N TYR A 488 -9.60 4.15 0.63
CA TYR A 488 -9.65 2.83 1.25
C TYR A 488 -10.99 2.67 1.97
N GLN A 489 -11.69 1.57 1.70
CA GLN A 489 -12.98 1.27 2.33
C GLN A 489 -12.85 0.02 3.19
N LEU A 490 -13.39 0.07 4.40
CA LEU A 490 -13.32 -1.02 5.36
C LEU A 490 -14.66 -1.25 6.04
N ALA A 491 -15.08 -2.51 6.12
CA ALA A 491 -16.27 -2.93 6.87
C ALA A 491 -15.87 -3.64 8.17
N MET A 492 -16.36 -3.13 9.29
CA MET A 492 -16.06 -3.63 10.63
C MET A 492 -17.32 -3.77 11.48
N ASN A 493 -17.31 -4.71 12.42
CA ASN A 493 -18.30 -4.78 13.48
C ASN A 493 -18.24 -3.50 14.34
N LYS A 494 -19.38 -2.91 14.68
CA LYS A 494 -19.47 -1.68 15.49
C LYS A 494 -18.91 -1.80 16.91
N GLU A 495 -18.75 -3.01 17.43
CA GLU A 495 -18.11 -3.25 18.72
C GLU A 495 -16.60 -3.04 18.68
N VAL A 496 -15.97 -3.15 17.50
CA VAL A 496 -14.54 -2.88 17.31
C VAL A 496 -14.27 -1.38 17.48
N LYS A 497 -13.34 -1.06 18.37
CA LYS A 497 -12.94 0.31 18.73
C LYS A 497 -11.44 0.50 18.54
N GLY A 498 -11.01 1.76 18.42
CA GLY A 498 -9.59 2.12 18.37
C GLY A 498 -8.89 1.78 17.06
N PHE A 499 -9.62 1.43 15.99
CA PHE A 499 -9.01 1.35 14.67
C PHE A 499 -8.63 2.75 14.18
N VAL A 500 -7.37 2.90 13.80
CA VAL A 500 -6.83 4.12 13.18
C VAL A 500 -6.27 3.76 11.82
N PHE A 501 -6.84 4.35 10.78
CA PHE A 501 -6.31 4.20 9.43
C PHE A 501 -5.04 5.01 9.27
N ASN A 502 -3.97 4.37 8.79
CA ASN A 502 -2.76 5.06 8.36
C ASN A 502 -2.61 4.93 6.83
N PRO A 503 -2.50 6.02 6.07
CA PRO A 503 -2.44 5.97 4.61
C PRO A 503 -1.17 5.27 4.07
N MET A 504 -0.13 5.13 4.89
CA MET A 504 1.07 4.35 4.56
C MET A 504 0.95 2.86 4.89
N LEU A 505 -0.04 2.48 5.70
CA LEU A 505 -0.26 1.14 6.21
C LEU A 505 -1.65 0.62 5.82
N GLU A 506 -2.05 0.84 4.59
CA GLU A 506 -3.32 0.31 4.07
C GLU A 506 -3.36 -1.21 4.23
N GLN A 507 -4.48 -1.75 4.72
CA GLN A 507 -4.68 -3.16 5.09
C GLN A 507 -3.88 -3.65 6.33
N VAL A 508 -3.08 -2.80 6.97
CA VAL A 508 -2.45 -3.09 8.25
C VAL A 508 -3.32 -2.50 9.38
N PHE A 509 -3.66 -3.34 10.34
CA PHE A 509 -4.52 -2.95 11.46
C PHE A 509 -3.67 -2.69 12.70
N ASN A 510 -3.93 -1.59 13.40
CA ASN A 510 -3.27 -1.24 14.66
C ASN A 510 -3.79 -2.11 15.84
N ILE A 511 -3.74 -3.43 15.67
CA ILE A 511 -4.34 -4.43 16.56
C ILE A 511 -3.86 -4.37 18.03
N ASN A 512 -2.71 -3.75 18.26
CA ASN A 512 -2.15 -3.53 19.59
C ASN A 512 -2.92 -2.50 20.42
N THR A 513 -3.63 -1.56 19.80
CA THR A 513 -4.43 -0.51 20.47
C THR A 513 -5.94 -0.69 20.31
N MET A 514 -6.36 -1.56 19.39
CA MET A 514 -7.78 -1.87 19.16
C MET A 514 -8.37 -2.67 20.33
N SER A 515 -9.72 -2.60 20.49
CA SER A 515 -10.50 -3.31 21.52
C SER A 515 -11.93 -3.60 21.07
N LYS A 516 -12.69 -4.38 21.86
CA LYS A 516 -14.15 -4.57 21.73
C LYS A 516 -14.87 -4.35 23.05
#